data_a2f4ee819a4a477f738933680e6367df
#
_entry.id   a2f4ee819a4a477f738933680e6367df
#
_cell.length_a   1.000
_cell.length_b   1.000
_cell.length_c   1.000
_cell.angle_alpha   90.00
_cell.angle_beta   90.00
_cell.angle_gamma   90.00
#
_symmetry.space_group_name_H-M   'P 1'
#
loop_
_entity.id
_entity.type
_entity.pdbx_description
1 polymer ?
#
loop_
_entity_poly.entity_id
_entity_poly.type
_entity_poly.pdbx_seq_one_letter_code
_entity_poly.pdbx_strand_id
1 'polypeptide(L)'
;MSDIVSVIGREILDSRGNPTVEVEVILDSGASGRAAVPSGASTGEHEAVELRDGGHRYMGKGVATAVNFVNGEIADMLESIEVFEQRYIDSELVALDGTDNKGRLGANAILGTSLAVAKAAADDLQIPLYRYLGGPNAHVLPVPMMNVVNGGVHADNSIDMQEFMIMPVGAPSFHEALRWGTETYHTLKKVLHDRGLSTAVGDEGGFAPNLASNEDALRILVEAIEKAGYTPGTDIAIAMDPAMSELYNDGTYHLAGEGKVLTPDEMVAYFARLVDTYPIVSLEDGMAENDWNGWAALTEAVGSKVQLVGDDLFVTNVTRLRTGIERKIANSILIKVNQIGTLSETLDTVDLATRHGYTSVMSHRSGETEDSTIADLAVATNCGQIKTGAPARSDRVAKYNQLLRIEEQLGESAAFRGRGALNPR
;
A
#
# COMPACT_ATOMS: atom_id res chain seq x y z
N MET A 1 -3.57 33.67 6.04
CA MET A 1 -4.67 33.09 5.24
C MET A 1 -4.11 32.95 3.85
N SER A 2 -4.12 31.75 3.32
CA SER A 2 -3.63 31.48 1.97
C SER A 2 -4.77 30.77 1.22
N ASP A 3 -5.39 31.52 0.31
CA ASP A 3 -6.56 31.06 -0.40
C ASP A 3 -6.16 30.32 -1.68
N ILE A 4 -6.94 29.30 -2.03
CA ILE A 4 -6.79 28.56 -3.28
C ILE A 4 -7.22 29.46 -4.43
N VAL A 5 -6.32 29.71 -5.39
CA VAL A 5 -6.60 30.55 -6.58
C VAL A 5 -6.66 29.77 -7.87
N SER A 6 -6.13 28.52 -7.87
CA SER A 6 -6.21 27.67 -9.06
C SER A 6 -6.13 26.20 -8.69
N VAL A 7 -6.95 25.39 -9.33
CA VAL A 7 -6.90 23.92 -9.30
C VAL A 7 -6.81 23.40 -10.73
N ILE A 8 -5.78 22.62 -11.03
CA ILE A 8 -5.48 22.16 -12.38
C ILE A 8 -5.36 20.64 -12.37
N GLY A 9 -6.28 19.97 -13.07
CA GLY A 9 -6.21 18.55 -13.34
C GLY A 9 -5.55 18.26 -14.68
N ARG A 10 -4.74 17.20 -14.75
CA ARG A 10 -4.18 16.70 -16.01
C ARG A 10 -4.13 15.18 -16.02
N GLU A 11 -4.13 14.63 -17.24
CA GLU A 11 -3.91 13.20 -17.46
C GLU A 11 -2.41 12.96 -17.62
N ILE A 12 -1.85 12.07 -16.81
CA ILE A 12 -0.47 11.58 -16.89
C ILE A 12 -0.47 10.06 -17.06
N LEU A 13 0.70 9.43 -17.18
CA LEU A 13 0.82 7.98 -17.25
C LEU A 13 1.36 7.40 -15.96
N ASP A 14 0.79 6.27 -15.55
CA ASP A 14 1.30 5.46 -14.45
C ASP A 14 2.47 4.55 -14.88
N SER A 15 3.04 3.80 -13.95
CA SER A 15 4.16 2.88 -14.14
C SER A 15 3.88 1.72 -15.11
N ARG A 16 2.60 1.50 -15.45
CA ARG A 16 2.14 0.50 -16.43
C ARG A 16 1.85 1.12 -17.81
N GLY A 17 2.01 2.45 -17.93
CA GLY A 17 1.65 3.20 -19.14
C GLY A 17 0.15 3.42 -19.31
N ASN A 18 -0.65 3.25 -18.25
CA ASN A 18 -2.07 3.60 -18.24
C ASN A 18 -2.25 5.05 -17.78
N PRO A 19 -3.27 5.77 -18.29
CA PRO A 19 -3.60 7.11 -17.82
C PRO A 19 -3.97 7.10 -16.33
N THR A 20 -3.57 8.17 -15.64
CA THR A 20 -4.04 8.50 -14.29
C THR A 20 -4.16 10.01 -14.12
N VAL A 21 -4.78 10.43 -13.02
CA VAL A 21 -5.03 11.84 -12.69
C VAL A 21 -3.88 12.42 -11.91
N GLU A 22 -3.39 13.59 -12.30
CA GLU A 22 -2.54 14.46 -11.49
C GLU A 22 -3.28 15.77 -11.26
N VAL A 23 -3.27 16.27 -10.03
CA VAL A 23 -3.86 17.55 -9.64
C VAL A 23 -2.78 18.47 -9.08
N GLU A 24 -2.86 19.75 -9.45
CA GLU A 24 -2.02 20.82 -8.93
C GLU A 24 -2.91 21.92 -8.36
N VAL A 25 -2.63 22.32 -7.13
CA VAL A 25 -3.29 23.42 -6.40
C VAL A 25 -2.30 24.56 -6.24
N ILE A 26 -2.71 25.77 -6.57
CA ILE A 26 -1.90 27.01 -6.47
C ILE A 26 -2.60 27.97 -5.54
N LEU A 27 -1.84 28.62 -4.66
CA LEU A 27 -2.32 29.56 -3.65
C LEU A 27 -2.03 31.00 -4.06
N ASP A 28 -2.73 31.95 -3.45
CA ASP A 28 -2.50 33.41 -3.64
C ASP A 28 -1.10 33.85 -3.17
N SER A 29 -0.50 33.12 -2.25
CA SER A 29 0.90 33.30 -1.83
C SER A 29 1.93 32.91 -2.89
N GLY A 30 1.51 32.13 -3.91
CA GLY A 30 2.37 31.50 -4.91
C GLY A 30 2.87 30.12 -4.53
N ALA A 31 2.59 29.63 -3.32
CA ALA A 31 2.85 28.26 -2.95
C ALA A 31 1.97 27.29 -3.75
N SER A 32 2.43 26.05 -3.93
CA SER A 32 1.72 25.08 -4.73
C SER A 32 1.90 23.65 -4.22
N GLY A 33 0.92 22.79 -4.53
CA GLY A 33 0.99 21.36 -4.23
C GLY A 33 0.53 20.53 -5.43
N ARG A 34 1.26 19.47 -5.74
CA ARG A 34 0.94 18.55 -6.84
C ARG A 34 0.91 17.12 -6.36
N ALA A 35 -0.15 16.39 -6.73
CA ALA A 35 -0.32 15.00 -6.37
C ALA A 35 -0.79 14.16 -7.57
N ALA A 36 -0.16 13.01 -7.77
CA ALA A 36 -0.55 12.03 -8.76
C ALA A 36 -1.21 10.82 -8.08
N VAL A 37 -2.30 10.34 -8.66
CA VAL A 37 -3.12 9.28 -8.06
C VAL A 37 -2.65 7.90 -8.52
N PRO A 38 -2.42 6.93 -7.61
CA PRO A 38 -2.12 5.56 -7.98
C PRO A 38 -3.37 4.80 -8.45
N SER A 39 -3.17 3.67 -9.15
CA SER A 39 -4.23 2.83 -9.71
C SER A 39 -3.98 1.35 -9.43
N GLY A 40 -4.99 0.60 -8.97
CA GLY A 40 -4.89 -0.83 -8.74
C GLY A 40 -4.92 -1.68 -10.01
N ALA A 41 -4.35 -2.91 -9.95
CA ALA A 41 -4.59 -3.97 -10.94
C ALA A 41 -5.73 -4.88 -10.47
N SER A 42 -5.65 -5.37 -9.23
CA SER A 42 -6.75 -5.97 -8.49
C SER A 42 -7.44 -4.86 -7.67
N THR A 43 -8.75 -4.91 -7.54
CA THR A 43 -9.53 -3.95 -6.76
C THR A 43 -10.56 -4.70 -5.92
N GLY A 44 -10.59 -4.46 -4.61
CA GLY A 44 -11.61 -4.99 -3.72
C GLY A 44 -13.01 -4.50 -4.12
N GLU A 45 -14.01 -5.33 -3.94
CA GLU A 45 -15.42 -5.04 -4.31
C GLU A 45 -15.93 -3.74 -3.67
N HIS A 46 -15.38 -3.38 -2.52
CA HIS A 46 -15.86 -2.26 -1.68
C HIS A 46 -14.99 -1.00 -1.78
N GLU A 47 -14.04 -0.94 -2.70
CA GLU A 47 -13.23 0.26 -2.93
C GLU A 47 -14.06 1.42 -3.50
N ALA A 48 -13.61 2.65 -3.22
CA ALA A 48 -14.12 3.82 -3.93
C ALA A 48 -13.81 3.74 -5.43
N VAL A 49 -14.71 4.28 -6.26
CA VAL A 49 -14.67 4.11 -7.71
C VAL A 49 -13.56 4.96 -8.34
N GLU A 50 -12.62 4.32 -9.00
CA GLU A 50 -11.72 4.99 -9.94
C GLU A 50 -12.47 5.26 -11.23
N LEU A 51 -12.75 6.54 -11.55
CA LEU A 51 -13.51 6.90 -12.73
C LEU A 51 -12.66 6.74 -13.99
N ARG A 52 -13.12 5.90 -14.91
CA ARG A 52 -12.54 5.65 -16.23
C ARG A 52 -13.52 6.03 -17.33
N ASP A 53 -13.00 6.57 -18.45
CA ASP A 53 -13.84 7.10 -19.54
C ASP A 53 -14.57 6.01 -20.33
N GLY A 54 -14.04 4.78 -20.36
CA GLY A 54 -14.51 3.75 -21.27
C GLY A 54 -14.15 4.06 -22.73
N GLY A 55 -14.84 3.42 -23.66
CA GLY A 55 -14.66 3.68 -25.10
C GLY A 55 -13.32 3.24 -25.68
N HIS A 56 -12.81 3.92 -26.71
CA HIS A 56 -11.61 3.48 -27.44
C HIS A 56 -10.31 4.13 -26.97
N ARG A 57 -10.39 5.35 -26.40
CA ARG A 57 -9.22 6.10 -25.95
C ARG A 57 -8.54 5.35 -24.82
N TYR A 58 -7.21 5.10 -24.94
CA TYR A 58 -6.45 4.26 -24.02
C TYR A 58 -7.11 2.91 -23.71
N MET A 59 -7.76 2.30 -24.70
CA MET A 59 -8.47 1.02 -24.54
C MET A 59 -9.51 1.04 -23.39
N GLY A 60 -10.19 2.17 -23.21
CA GLY A 60 -11.20 2.38 -22.18
C GLY A 60 -10.67 2.89 -20.84
N LYS A 61 -9.34 2.99 -20.67
CA LYS A 61 -8.69 3.39 -19.42
C LYS A 61 -8.43 4.89 -19.29
N GLY A 62 -8.91 5.75 -20.23
CA GLY A 62 -8.78 7.20 -20.16
C GLY A 62 -9.37 7.78 -18.88
N VAL A 63 -8.89 8.96 -18.44
CA VAL A 63 -9.36 9.68 -17.24
C VAL A 63 -9.76 11.11 -17.53
N ALA A 64 -10.07 11.41 -18.79
CA ALA A 64 -10.42 12.78 -19.22
C ALA A 64 -11.68 13.30 -18.50
N THR A 65 -12.65 12.43 -18.20
CA THR A 65 -13.87 12.80 -17.46
C THR A 65 -13.52 13.23 -16.03
N ALA A 66 -12.68 12.47 -15.31
CA ALA A 66 -12.21 12.84 -13.98
C ALA A 66 -11.41 14.15 -14.00
N VAL A 67 -10.51 14.32 -14.99
CA VAL A 67 -9.75 15.56 -15.20
C VAL A 67 -10.68 16.76 -15.46
N ASN A 68 -11.76 16.57 -16.23
CA ASN A 68 -12.73 17.64 -16.48
C ASN A 68 -13.48 18.04 -15.21
N PHE A 69 -13.80 17.09 -14.32
CA PHE A 69 -14.39 17.42 -13.01
C PHE A 69 -13.41 18.22 -12.13
N VAL A 70 -12.12 17.88 -12.16
CA VAL A 70 -11.10 18.67 -11.42
C VAL A 70 -11.04 20.10 -11.95
N ASN A 71 -11.00 20.27 -13.28
CA ASN A 71 -10.89 21.59 -13.94
C ASN A 71 -12.19 22.40 -13.98
N GLY A 72 -13.31 21.81 -13.58
CA GLY A 72 -14.64 22.45 -13.52
C GLY A 72 -15.20 22.48 -12.10
N GLU A 73 -16.16 21.61 -11.79
CA GLU A 73 -16.93 21.65 -10.54
C GLU A 73 -16.04 21.69 -9.27
N ILE A 74 -14.93 20.94 -9.25
CA ILE A 74 -14.01 20.91 -8.11
C ILE A 74 -13.24 22.22 -8.00
N ALA A 75 -12.71 22.74 -9.12
CA ALA A 75 -12.01 24.02 -9.13
C ALA A 75 -12.93 25.17 -8.71
N ASP A 76 -14.14 25.21 -9.26
CA ASP A 76 -15.14 26.25 -8.92
C ASP A 76 -15.52 26.20 -7.43
N MET A 77 -15.65 25.01 -6.84
CA MET A 77 -15.97 24.82 -5.43
C MET A 77 -14.83 25.27 -4.52
N LEU A 78 -13.57 25.07 -4.92
CA LEU A 78 -12.40 25.36 -4.09
C LEU A 78 -11.89 26.80 -4.20
N GLU A 79 -12.36 27.58 -5.20
CA GLU A 79 -11.93 28.95 -5.38
C GLU A 79 -12.18 29.79 -4.13
N SER A 80 -11.14 30.48 -3.64
CA SER A 80 -11.16 31.31 -2.43
C SER A 80 -11.38 30.56 -1.10
N ILE A 81 -11.22 29.23 -1.07
CA ILE A 81 -11.19 28.49 0.21
C ILE A 81 -9.78 28.53 0.80
N GLU A 82 -9.69 28.71 2.12
CA GLU A 82 -8.42 28.68 2.84
C GLU A 82 -7.82 27.27 2.83
N VAL A 83 -6.58 27.14 2.37
CA VAL A 83 -5.91 25.85 2.12
C VAL A 83 -5.74 24.98 3.38
N PHE A 84 -5.72 25.58 4.57
CA PHE A 84 -5.52 24.84 5.84
C PHE A 84 -6.77 24.13 6.35
N GLU A 85 -7.93 24.37 5.73
CA GLU A 85 -9.20 23.73 6.09
C GLU A 85 -9.36 22.34 5.45
N GLN A 86 -8.32 21.49 5.53
CA GLN A 86 -8.27 20.19 4.87
C GLN A 86 -9.54 19.33 5.10
N ARG A 87 -9.99 19.20 6.35
CA ARG A 87 -11.17 18.37 6.66
C ARG A 87 -12.46 18.94 6.08
N TYR A 88 -12.59 20.26 6.06
CA TYR A 88 -13.72 20.92 5.41
C TYR A 88 -13.66 20.68 3.90
N ILE A 89 -12.53 20.90 3.27
CA ILE A 89 -12.32 20.66 1.83
C ILE A 89 -12.66 19.21 1.46
N ASP A 90 -12.13 18.23 2.20
CA ASP A 90 -12.42 16.81 1.95
C ASP A 90 -13.91 16.50 2.12
N SER A 91 -14.58 17.08 3.12
CA SER A 91 -16.02 16.91 3.31
C SER A 91 -16.86 17.50 2.18
N GLU A 92 -16.46 18.67 1.66
CA GLU A 92 -17.12 19.31 0.51
C GLU A 92 -16.91 18.51 -0.78
N LEU A 93 -15.71 17.93 -0.99
CA LEU A 93 -15.44 17.04 -2.13
C LEU A 93 -16.34 15.80 -2.11
N VAL A 94 -16.51 15.17 -0.93
CA VAL A 94 -17.40 14.02 -0.75
C VAL A 94 -18.87 14.43 -0.94
N ALA A 95 -19.28 15.57 -0.41
CA ALA A 95 -20.63 16.10 -0.57
C ALA A 95 -20.95 16.48 -2.03
N LEU A 96 -19.97 17.04 -2.73
CA LEU A 96 -20.08 17.38 -4.15
C LEU A 96 -20.26 16.11 -5.00
N ASP A 97 -19.56 15.01 -4.70
CA ASP A 97 -19.78 13.73 -5.37
C ASP A 97 -21.19 13.19 -5.09
N GLY A 98 -21.62 13.16 -3.83
CA GLY A 98 -22.95 12.79 -3.39
C GLY A 98 -23.29 11.32 -3.55
N THR A 99 -22.31 10.43 -3.83
CA THR A 99 -22.49 8.97 -3.90
C THR A 99 -21.72 8.28 -2.77
N ASP A 100 -22.16 7.09 -2.36
CA ASP A 100 -21.55 6.36 -1.25
C ASP A 100 -20.10 5.93 -1.53
N ASN A 101 -19.75 5.74 -2.81
CA ASN A 101 -18.48 5.19 -3.25
C ASN A 101 -17.69 6.14 -4.17
N LYS A 102 -18.02 7.44 -4.16
CA LYS A 102 -17.36 8.46 -5.02
C LYS A 102 -17.47 8.16 -6.53
N GLY A 103 -18.59 7.53 -6.93
CA GLY A 103 -18.79 7.05 -8.31
C GLY A 103 -19.13 8.16 -9.32
N ARG A 104 -19.50 9.38 -8.91
CA ARG A 104 -19.85 10.46 -9.81
C ARG A 104 -18.64 11.25 -10.31
N LEU A 105 -17.84 11.77 -9.39
CA LEU A 105 -16.62 12.53 -9.73
C LEU A 105 -15.41 11.61 -9.95
N GLY A 106 -15.43 10.48 -9.25
CA GLY A 106 -14.33 9.54 -9.18
C GLY A 106 -13.40 9.77 -7.99
N ALA A 107 -13.05 8.70 -7.29
CA ALA A 107 -12.08 8.74 -6.20
C ALA A 107 -10.72 9.30 -6.66
N ASN A 108 -10.35 9.09 -7.92
CA ASN A 108 -9.11 9.62 -8.50
C ASN A 108 -9.12 11.16 -8.59
N ALA A 109 -10.22 11.81 -9.02
CA ALA A 109 -10.34 13.26 -9.03
C ALA A 109 -10.32 13.83 -7.59
N ILE A 110 -11.09 13.22 -6.69
CA ILE A 110 -11.22 13.63 -5.29
C ILE A 110 -9.88 13.50 -4.56
N LEU A 111 -9.23 12.33 -4.64
CA LEU A 111 -7.97 12.09 -3.95
C LEU A 111 -6.84 12.98 -4.47
N GLY A 112 -6.71 13.12 -5.79
CA GLY A 112 -5.70 14.00 -6.38
C GLY A 112 -5.80 15.41 -5.82
N THR A 113 -7.02 15.92 -5.72
CA THR A 113 -7.32 17.25 -5.15
C THR A 113 -6.98 17.30 -3.66
N SER A 114 -7.48 16.35 -2.87
CA SER A 114 -7.25 16.27 -1.42
C SER A 114 -5.76 16.27 -1.06
N LEU A 115 -4.95 15.48 -1.76
CA LEU A 115 -3.50 15.40 -1.53
C LEU A 115 -2.76 16.64 -2.05
N ALA A 116 -3.18 17.23 -3.17
CA ALA A 116 -2.58 18.45 -3.70
C ALA A 116 -2.81 19.64 -2.75
N VAL A 117 -3.99 19.76 -2.14
CA VAL A 117 -4.31 20.75 -1.10
C VAL A 117 -3.36 20.61 0.08
N ALA A 118 -3.19 19.40 0.63
CA ALA A 118 -2.27 19.18 1.76
C ALA A 118 -0.81 19.55 1.43
N LYS A 119 -0.37 19.25 0.21
CA LYS A 119 0.98 19.63 -0.26
C LYS A 119 1.12 21.12 -0.44
N ALA A 120 0.11 21.81 -0.98
CA ALA A 120 0.12 23.27 -1.11
C ALA A 120 0.17 23.95 0.26
N ALA A 121 -0.58 23.45 1.24
CA ALA A 121 -0.54 23.93 2.61
C ALA A 121 0.83 23.74 3.27
N ALA A 122 1.47 22.60 3.06
CA ALA A 122 2.81 22.33 3.57
C ALA A 122 3.87 23.24 2.92
N ASP A 123 3.75 23.49 1.61
CA ASP A 123 4.64 24.41 0.87
C ASP A 123 4.47 25.85 1.33
N ASP A 124 3.25 26.31 1.54
CA ASP A 124 2.96 27.65 2.07
C ASP A 124 3.59 27.90 3.45
N LEU A 125 3.57 26.90 4.31
CA LEU A 125 4.23 26.94 5.61
C LEU A 125 5.75 26.69 5.55
N GLN A 126 6.27 26.31 4.38
CA GLN A 126 7.68 25.93 4.17
C GLN A 126 8.16 24.81 5.11
N ILE A 127 7.28 23.84 5.37
CA ILE A 127 7.60 22.64 6.16
C ILE A 127 7.36 21.37 5.35
N PRO A 128 8.10 20.28 5.60
CA PRO A 128 7.88 19.01 4.92
C PRO A 128 6.47 18.46 5.16
N LEU A 129 5.90 17.77 4.16
CA LEU A 129 4.54 17.24 4.23
C LEU A 129 4.32 16.33 5.45
N TYR A 130 5.27 15.41 5.74
CA TYR A 130 5.15 14.55 6.92
C TYR A 130 5.03 15.32 8.23
N ARG A 131 5.71 16.50 8.33
CA ARG A 131 5.65 17.35 9.51
C ARG A 131 4.37 18.19 9.56
N TYR A 132 3.89 18.64 8.41
CA TYR A 132 2.60 19.34 8.33
C TYR A 132 1.46 18.44 8.82
N LEU A 133 1.41 17.19 8.35
CA LEU A 133 0.34 16.26 8.69
C LEU A 133 0.47 15.63 10.08
N GLY A 134 1.68 15.27 10.50
CA GLY A 134 1.92 14.54 11.75
C GLY A 134 2.41 15.41 12.92
N GLY A 135 2.69 16.69 12.67
CA GLY A 135 3.18 17.63 13.67
C GLY A 135 4.57 17.25 14.21
N PRO A 136 4.93 17.77 15.40
CA PRO A 136 6.26 17.54 15.98
C PRO A 136 6.51 16.07 16.39
N ASN A 137 5.46 15.26 16.50
CA ASN A 137 5.58 13.84 16.88
C ASN A 137 5.84 12.91 15.68
N ALA A 138 5.82 13.40 14.44
CA ALA A 138 6.14 12.61 13.25
C ALA A 138 7.65 12.34 13.17
N HIS A 139 8.09 11.13 13.59
CA HIS A 139 9.51 10.79 13.68
C HIS A 139 9.82 9.30 13.50
N VAL A 140 8.81 8.44 13.32
CA VAL A 140 9.01 7.00 13.17
C VAL A 140 9.15 6.64 11.69
N LEU A 141 10.33 6.16 11.30
CA LEU A 141 10.58 5.60 9.99
C LEU A 141 9.95 4.20 9.90
N PRO A 142 9.28 3.88 8.79
CA PRO A 142 8.60 2.60 8.65
C PRO A 142 9.57 1.45 8.31
N VAL A 143 9.27 0.24 8.79
CA VAL A 143 9.89 -0.99 8.29
C VAL A 143 9.39 -1.24 6.87
N PRO A 144 10.28 -1.38 5.87
CA PRO A 144 9.87 -1.67 4.50
C PRO A 144 9.49 -3.14 4.34
N MET A 145 8.32 -3.37 3.73
CA MET A 145 7.85 -4.65 3.22
C MET A 145 8.13 -4.67 1.71
N MET A 146 9.21 -5.33 1.30
CA MET A 146 9.70 -5.28 -0.06
C MET A 146 9.22 -6.50 -0.84
N ASN A 147 8.30 -6.34 -1.80
CA ASN A 147 7.84 -7.41 -2.66
C ASN A 147 8.94 -7.82 -3.66
N VAL A 148 9.58 -8.96 -3.43
CA VAL A 148 10.75 -9.41 -4.22
C VAL A 148 10.47 -10.64 -5.09
N VAL A 149 9.35 -11.37 -4.86
CA VAL A 149 8.86 -12.44 -5.74
C VAL A 149 7.37 -12.26 -5.97
N ASN A 150 6.97 -12.25 -7.24
CA ASN A 150 5.60 -12.07 -7.68
C ASN A 150 5.02 -13.36 -8.25
N GLY A 151 3.74 -13.60 -7.97
CA GLY A 151 2.90 -14.62 -8.57
C GLY A 151 1.48 -14.10 -8.81
N GLY A 152 0.49 -14.98 -8.88
CA GLY A 152 -0.92 -14.62 -9.05
C GLY A 152 -1.15 -13.66 -10.22
N VAL A 153 -1.98 -12.66 -10.01
CA VAL A 153 -2.29 -11.64 -11.04
C VAL A 153 -1.13 -10.67 -11.33
N HIS A 154 -0.08 -10.65 -10.49
CA HIS A 154 1.09 -9.80 -10.66
C HIS A 154 2.18 -10.40 -11.57
N ALA A 155 2.05 -11.68 -11.99
CA ALA A 155 3.04 -12.35 -12.82
C ALA A 155 2.40 -13.46 -13.67
N ASP A 156 2.87 -13.59 -14.91
CA ASP A 156 2.50 -14.73 -15.79
C ASP A 156 3.43 -15.93 -15.47
N ASN A 157 3.16 -16.62 -14.36
CA ASN A 157 3.92 -17.77 -13.89
C ASN A 157 3.02 -18.78 -13.16
N SER A 158 3.62 -19.85 -12.60
CA SER A 158 2.93 -20.95 -11.94
C SER A 158 2.65 -20.74 -10.43
N ILE A 159 2.99 -19.59 -9.87
CA ILE A 159 2.79 -19.31 -8.45
C ILE A 159 1.37 -18.76 -8.25
N ASP A 160 0.57 -19.38 -7.38
CA ASP A 160 -0.81 -18.95 -7.12
C ASP A 160 -0.87 -17.67 -6.28
N MET A 161 -0.01 -17.57 -5.25
CA MET A 161 0.03 -16.45 -4.31
C MET A 161 0.73 -15.24 -4.91
N GLN A 162 0.19 -14.05 -4.64
CA GLN A 162 0.50 -12.83 -5.39
C GLN A 162 1.86 -12.23 -5.04
N GLU A 163 2.22 -12.16 -3.74
CA GLU A 163 3.42 -11.47 -3.30
C GLU A 163 4.15 -12.21 -2.18
N PHE A 164 5.48 -12.24 -2.31
CA PHE A 164 6.40 -12.71 -1.27
C PHE A 164 7.40 -11.61 -0.98
N MET A 165 7.37 -11.13 0.25
CA MET A 165 8.09 -9.93 0.68
C MET A 165 9.18 -10.27 1.70
N ILE A 166 10.24 -9.45 1.71
CA ILE A 166 11.24 -9.43 2.78
C ILE A 166 11.05 -8.19 3.64
N MET A 167 11.28 -8.34 4.94
CA MET A 167 11.18 -7.29 5.95
C MET A 167 12.45 -7.25 6.80
N PRO A 168 13.32 -6.24 6.67
CA PRO A 168 14.54 -6.08 7.47
C PRO A 168 14.24 -5.59 8.89
N VAL A 169 13.57 -6.45 9.70
CA VAL A 169 13.07 -6.12 11.05
C VAL A 169 14.15 -5.99 12.10
N GLY A 170 15.34 -6.52 11.85
CA GLY A 170 16.49 -6.46 12.75
C GLY A 170 17.42 -5.26 12.50
N ALA A 171 17.17 -4.49 11.47
CA ALA A 171 18.02 -3.35 11.12
C ALA A 171 17.95 -2.23 12.19
N PRO A 172 19.07 -1.50 12.42
CA PRO A 172 19.12 -0.44 13.43
C PRO A 172 18.50 0.90 12.97
N SER A 173 18.29 1.10 11.66
CA SER A 173 17.78 2.32 11.05
C SER A 173 17.08 2.01 9.74
N PHE A 174 16.33 2.98 9.19
CA PHE A 174 15.70 2.81 7.88
C PHE A 174 16.75 2.68 6.77
N HIS A 175 17.83 3.50 6.81
CA HIS A 175 18.94 3.42 5.86
C HIS A 175 19.55 2.01 5.82
N GLU A 176 19.83 1.42 6.97
CA GLU A 176 20.34 0.04 7.04
C GLU A 176 19.29 -0.99 6.59
N ALA A 177 18.02 -0.80 6.93
CA ALA A 177 16.95 -1.69 6.45
C ALA A 177 16.86 -1.68 4.92
N LEU A 178 16.94 -0.53 4.29
CA LEU A 178 16.96 -0.41 2.83
C LEU A 178 18.21 -1.07 2.22
N ARG A 179 19.38 -0.89 2.83
CA ARG A 179 20.63 -1.55 2.39
C ARG A 179 20.49 -3.07 2.46
N TRP A 180 20.07 -3.62 3.61
CA TRP A 180 19.90 -5.08 3.80
C TRP A 180 18.90 -5.67 2.80
N GLY A 181 17.77 -4.99 2.59
CA GLY A 181 16.77 -5.40 1.61
C GLY A 181 17.32 -5.39 0.18
N THR A 182 18.07 -4.36 -0.20
CA THR A 182 18.69 -4.25 -1.52
C THR A 182 19.74 -5.32 -1.76
N GLU A 183 20.61 -5.59 -0.79
CA GLU A 183 21.63 -6.66 -0.88
C GLU A 183 20.97 -8.04 -1.01
N THR A 184 19.89 -8.28 -0.25
CA THR A 184 19.11 -9.52 -0.36
C THR A 184 18.41 -9.64 -1.71
N TYR A 185 17.83 -8.56 -2.25
CA TYR A 185 17.22 -8.53 -3.58
C TYR A 185 18.22 -8.90 -4.68
N HIS A 186 19.41 -8.32 -4.66
CA HIS A 186 20.46 -8.67 -5.64
C HIS A 186 20.98 -10.10 -5.45
N THR A 187 21.08 -10.58 -4.22
CA THR A 187 21.44 -11.97 -3.93
C THR A 187 20.38 -12.94 -4.44
N LEU A 188 19.07 -12.61 -4.25
CA LEU A 188 17.96 -13.37 -4.81
C LEU A 188 18.05 -13.44 -6.34
N LYS A 189 18.33 -12.32 -7.01
CA LYS A 189 18.56 -12.30 -8.47
C LYS A 189 19.62 -13.30 -8.88
N LYS A 190 20.74 -13.34 -8.15
CA LYS A 190 21.82 -14.30 -8.42
C LYS A 190 21.38 -15.75 -8.18
N VAL A 191 20.68 -16.03 -7.09
CA VAL A 191 20.13 -17.37 -6.78
C VAL A 191 19.22 -17.87 -7.89
N LEU A 192 18.32 -17.03 -8.38
CA LEU A 192 17.42 -17.35 -9.48
C LEU A 192 18.19 -17.62 -10.79
N HIS A 193 19.11 -16.73 -11.13
CA HIS A 193 19.95 -16.88 -12.33
C HIS A 193 20.78 -18.18 -12.32
N ASP A 194 21.42 -18.50 -11.19
CA ASP A 194 22.24 -19.70 -11.03
C ASP A 194 21.43 -21.00 -11.15
N ARG A 195 20.10 -20.93 -10.91
CA ARG A 195 19.13 -22.01 -11.10
C ARG A 195 18.50 -22.04 -12.50
N GLY A 196 18.87 -21.11 -13.39
CA GLY A 196 18.29 -20.97 -14.73
C GLY A 196 16.84 -20.46 -14.72
N LEU A 197 16.41 -19.80 -13.64
CA LEU A 197 15.09 -19.22 -13.49
C LEU A 197 15.05 -17.77 -14.00
N SER A 198 13.86 -17.31 -14.39
CA SER A 198 13.64 -15.94 -14.86
C SER A 198 13.99 -14.91 -13.78
N THR A 199 14.70 -13.87 -14.20
CA THR A 199 14.95 -12.65 -13.41
C THR A 199 14.24 -11.42 -13.99
N ALA A 200 13.24 -11.64 -14.87
CA ALA A 200 12.34 -10.59 -15.29
C ALA A 200 11.50 -10.11 -14.09
N VAL A 201 11.17 -8.83 -14.09
CA VAL A 201 10.44 -8.20 -12.98
C VAL A 201 8.99 -7.94 -13.35
N GLY A 202 8.11 -8.10 -12.37
CA GLY A 202 6.70 -7.73 -12.45
C GLY A 202 6.46 -6.23 -12.23
N ASP A 203 5.20 -5.87 -12.11
CA ASP A 203 4.75 -4.47 -11.98
C ASP A 203 5.32 -3.76 -10.75
N GLU A 204 5.60 -4.49 -9.69
CA GLU A 204 6.11 -3.94 -8.42
C GLU A 204 7.63 -4.12 -8.25
N GLY A 205 8.33 -4.57 -9.29
CA GLY A 205 9.78 -4.71 -9.31
C GLY A 205 10.31 -6.02 -8.74
N GLY A 206 9.47 -6.89 -8.17
CA GLY A 206 9.81 -8.24 -7.76
C GLY A 206 10.03 -9.18 -8.95
N PHE A 207 10.81 -10.25 -8.78
CA PHE A 207 11.05 -11.24 -9.82
C PHE A 207 9.83 -12.14 -10.03
N ALA A 208 9.66 -12.63 -11.24
CA ALA A 208 8.56 -13.51 -11.64
C ALA A 208 9.07 -14.87 -12.16
N PRO A 209 9.72 -15.70 -11.32
CA PRO A 209 10.21 -17.01 -11.73
C PRO A 209 9.05 -18.02 -11.83
N ASN A 210 9.18 -19.01 -12.70
CA ASN A 210 8.37 -20.22 -12.64
C ASN A 210 8.91 -21.15 -11.55
N LEU A 211 8.14 -21.35 -10.48
CA LEU A 211 8.46 -22.25 -9.38
C LEU A 211 7.46 -23.41 -9.31
N ALA A 212 7.84 -24.49 -8.67
CA ALA A 212 6.99 -25.68 -8.60
C ALA A 212 5.85 -25.55 -7.58
N SER A 213 5.96 -24.63 -6.60
CA SER A 213 4.94 -24.38 -5.58
C SER A 213 5.11 -23.00 -4.95
N ASN A 214 4.08 -22.55 -4.23
CA ASN A 214 4.16 -21.34 -3.39
C ASN A 214 5.24 -21.48 -2.29
N GLU A 215 5.41 -22.68 -1.75
CA GLU A 215 6.41 -22.95 -0.72
C GLU A 215 7.85 -22.86 -1.25
N ASP A 216 8.08 -23.13 -2.56
CA ASP A 216 9.41 -22.93 -3.18
C ASP A 216 9.82 -21.45 -3.19
N ALA A 217 8.87 -20.52 -3.29
CA ALA A 217 9.18 -19.10 -3.15
C ALA A 217 9.71 -18.78 -1.75
N LEU A 218 9.10 -19.34 -0.70
CA LEU A 218 9.59 -19.16 0.69
C LEU A 218 10.99 -19.76 0.89
N ARG A 219 11.25 -20.95 0.33
CA ARG A 219 12.58 -21.60 0.42
C ARG A 219 13.66 -20.76 -0.27
N ILE A 220 13.36 -20.22 -1.45
CA ILE A 220 14.30 -19.38 -2.20
C ILE A 220 14.57 -18.07 -1.45
N LEU A 221 13.56 -17.49 -0.81
CA LEU A 221 13.75 -16.29 0.02
C LEU A 221 14.64 -16.56 1.22
N VAL A 222 14.41 -17.66 1.96
CA VAL A 222 15.28 -18.06 3.08
C VAL A 222 16.72 -18.23 2.60
N GLU A 223 16.93 -18.96 1.50
CA GLU A 223 18.26 -19.14 0.90
C GLU A 223 18.92 -17.81 0.49
N ALA A 224 18.14 -16.88 -0.09
CA ALA A 224 18.66 -15.59 -0.50
C ALA A 224 19.07 -14.72 0.70
N ILE A 225 18.29 -14.73 1.78
CA ILE A 225 18.59 -14.03 3.03
C ILE A 225 19.90 -14.57 3.64
N GLU A 226 20.02 -15.91 3.76
CA GLU A 226 21.24 -16.55 4.28
C GLU A 226 22.48 -16.27 3.42
N LYS A 227 22.34 -16.36 2.08
CA LYS A 227 23.44 -16.08 1.15
C LYS A 227 23.84 -14.60 1.11
N ALA A 228 22.91 -13.69 1.46
CA ALA A 228 23.22 -12.28 1.65
C ALA A 228 23.95 -11.98 2.97
N GLY A 229 24.06 -12.99 3.86
CA GLY A 229 24.77 -12.88 5.14
C GLY A 229 23.89 -12.48 6.31
N TYR A 230 22.58 -12.56 6.15
CA TYR A 230 21.59 -12.22 7.17
C TYR A 230 20.91 -13.46 7.75
N THR A 231 20.43 -13.36 8.99
CA THR A 231 19.73 -14.44 9.70
C THR A 231 18.23 -14.35 9.41
N PRO A 232 17.62 -15.38 8.74
CA PRO A 232 16.18 -15.42 8.52
C PRO A 232 15.39 -15.33 9.83
N GLY A 233 14.39 -14.47 9.84
CA GLY A 233 13.53 -14.25 10.99
C GLY A 233 14.09 -13.31 12.06
N THR A 234 15.39 -13.18 12.19
CA THR A 234 16.03 -12.26 13.15
C THR A 234 16.40 -10.94 12.50
N ASP A 235 17.21 -10.99 11.46
CA ASP A 235 17.63 -9.80 10.72
C ASP A 235 16.59 -9.42 9.67
N ILE A 236 16.22 -10.40 8.84
CA ILE A 236 15.22 -10.25 7.78
C ILE A 236 14.15 -11.32 7.93
N ALA A 237 12.92 -10.91 8.12
CA ALA A 237 11.73 -11.76 8.15
C ALA A 237 11.03 -11.80 6.80
N ILE A 238 10.03 -12.65 6.66
CA ILE A 238 9.20 -12.81 5.46
C ILE A 238 7.79 -12.29 5.75
N ALA A 239 7.20 -11.60 4.76
CA ALA A 239 5.79 -11.32 4.70
C ALA A 239 5.19 -11.88 3.42
N MET A 240 3.90 -12.17 3.43
CA MET A 240 3.17 -12.69 2.28
C MET A 240 1.90 -11.90 2.05
N ASP A 241 1.54 -11.74 0.79
CA ASP A 241 0.21 -11.35 0.34
C ASP A 241 -0.28 -12.38 -0.67
N PRO A 242 -1.03 -13.40 -0.23
CA PRO A 242 -1.61 -14.40 -1.13
C PRO A 242 -2.77 -13.90 -1.98
N ALA A 243 -3.43 -12.77 -1.62
CA ALA A 243 -4.60 -12.21 -2.30
C ALA A 243 -5.70 -13.27 -2.53
N MET A 244 -6.15 -13.91 -1.43
CA MET A 244 -7.00 -15.10 -1.50
C MET A 244 -8.39 -14.84 -2.07
N SER A 245 -8.83 -13.58 -2.20
CA SER A 245 -10.08 -13.24 -2.92
C SER A 245 -10.04 -13.67 -4.38
N GLU A 246 -8.89 -13.56 -5.05
CA GLU A 246 -8.67 -13.97 -6.45
C GLU A 246 -8.74 -15.50 -6.66
N LEU A 247 -8.49 -16.25 -5.60
CA LEU A 247 -8.43 -17.72 -5.61
C LEU A 247 -9.68 -18.38 -5.02
N TYR A 248 -10.66 -17.57 -4.56
CA TYR A 248 -11.88 -18.06 -3.90
C TYR A 248 -13.03 -18.20 -4.89
N ASN A 249 -13.61 -19.39 -4.99
CA ASN A 249 -14.76 -19.66 -5.82
C ASN A 249 -15.67 -20.69 -5.16
N ASP A 250 -16.97 -20.42 -5.15
CA ASP A 250 -18.02 -21.33 -4.65
C ASP A 250 -17.71 -21.97 -3.29
N GLY A 251 -17.16 -21.19 -2.34
CA GLY A 251 -16.90 -21.64 -0.98
C GLY A 251 -15.58 -22.39 -0.79
N THR A 252 -14.72 -22.45 -1.81
CA THR A 252 -13.41 -23.14 -1.76
C THR A 252 -12.30 -22.26 -2.36
N TYR A 253 -11.06 -22.57 -2.00
CA TYR A 253 -9.84 -21.90 -2.46
C TYR A 253 -9.12 -22.79 -3.49
N HIS A 254 -8.87 -22.25 -4.68
CA HIS A 254 -8.31 -22.96 -5.82
C HIS A 254 -6.85 -22.57 -6.06
N LEU A 255 -5.91 -23.41 -5.62
CA LEU A 255 -4.49 -23.25 -5.89
C LEU A 255 -4.15 -24.04 -7.17
N ALA A 256 -4.39 -23.43 -8.33
CA ALA A 256 -4.26 -24.10 -9.63
C ALA A 256 -2.82 -24.53 -9.94
N GLY A 257 -1.83 -23.72 -9.55
CA GLY A 257 -0.40 -24.02 -9.71
C GLY A 257 0.05 -25.21 -8.86
N GLU A 258 -0.61 -25.47 -7.73
CA GLU A 258 -0.36 -26.64 -6.88
C GLU A 258 -1.35 -27.79 -7.13
N GLY A 259 -2.36 -27.59 -8.00
CA GLY A 259 -3.39 -28.58 -8.27
C GLY A 259 -4.28 -28.93 -7.07
N LYS A 260 -4.53 -27.95 -6.18
CA LYS A 260 -5.28 -28.13 -4.94
C LYS A 260 -6.57 -27.33 -4.94
N VAL A 261 -7.62 -27.92 -4.35
CA VAL A 261 -8.86 -27.22 -3.98
C VAL A 261 -9.06 -27.44 -2.50
N LEU A 262 -9.12 -26.36 -1.73
CA LEU A 262 -9.13 -26.40 -0.28
C LEU A 262 -10.40 -25.73 0.27
N THR A 263 -10.99 -26.33 1.30
CA THR A 263 -12.01 -25.68 2.12
C THR A 263 -11.38 -24.54 2.95
N PRO A 264 -12.16 -23.61 3.51
CA PRO A 264 -11.64 -22.59 4.42
C PRO A 264 -10.81 -23.17 5.57
N ASP A 265 -11.26 -24.24 6.21
CA ASP A 265 -10.51 -24.87 7.32
C ASP A 265 -9.18 -25.47 6.85
N GLU A 266 -9.15 -26.09 5.67
CA GLU A 266 -7.92 -26.63 5.08
C GLU A 266 -6.95 -25.49 4.67
N MET A 267 -7.48 -24.34 4.22
CA MET A 267 -6.67 -23.16 3.90
C MET A 267 -6.05 -22.55 5.17
N VAL A 268 -6.81 -22.46 6.26
CA VAL A 268 -6.29 -22.05 7.57
C VAL A 268 -5.17 -22.98 8.04
N ALA A 269 -5.35 -24.31 7.92
CA ALA A 269 -4.33 -25.29 8.26
C ALA A 269 -3.08 -25.16 7.37
N TYR A 270 -3.27 -24.84 6.09
CA TYR A 270 -2.17 -24.59 5.14
C TYR A 270 -1.31 -23.40 5.61
N PHE A 271 -1.92 -22.25 5.93
CA PHE A 271 -1.17 -21.09 6.44
C PHE A 271 -0.56 -21.33 7.81
N ALA A 272 -1.25 -22.00 8.72
CA ALA A 272 -0.69 -22.34 10.03
C ALA A 272 0.60 -23.15 9.91
N ARG A 273 0.63 -24.13 9.00
CA ARG A 273 1.84 -24.91 8.70
C ARG A 273 2.98 -24.05 8.13
N LEU A 274 2.67 -23.13 7.19
CA LEU A 274 3.70 -22.25 6.63
C LEU A 274 4.28 -21.31 7.68
N VAL A 275 3.44 -20.73 8.54
CA VAL A 275 3.85 -19.85 9.65
C VAL A 275 4.73 -20.60 10.66
N ASP A 276 4.44 -21.89 10.93
CA ASP A 276 5.26 -22.70 11.84
C ASP A 276 6.59 -23.18 11.20
N THR A 277 6.69 -23.17 9.87
CA THR A 277 7.84 -23.69 9.13
C THR A 277 8.83 -22.60 8.72
N TYR A 278 8.32 -21.43 8.34
CA TYR A 278 9.10 -20.34 7.77
C TYR A 278 9.08 -19.10 8.68
N PRO A 279 10.05 -18.19 8.57
CA PRO A 279 10.13 -16.98 9.39
C PRO A 279 9.13 -15.90 8.92
N ILE A 280 7.86 -16.30 8.73
CA ILE A 280 6.77 -15.42 8.34
C ILE A 280 6.33 -14.62 9.56
N VAL A 281 6.23 -13.29 9.42
CA VAL A 281 5.82 -12.36 10.48
C VAL A 281 4.57 -11.59 10.13
N SER A 282 4.18 -11.58 8.84
CA SER A 282 2.99 -10.88 8.35
C SER A 282 2.34 -11.66 7.21
N LEU A 283 1.02 -11.79 7.27
CA LEU A 283 0.17 -12.42 6.24
C LEU A 283 -0.96 -11.46 5.92
N GLU A 284 -0.97 -10.96 4.70
CA GLU A 284 -2.00 -10.08 4.15
C GLU A 284 -3.01 -10.91 3.36
N ASP A 285 -4.29 -10.57 3.46
CA ASP A 285 -5.41 -11.20 2.76
C ASP A 285 -5.31 -12.74 2.62
N GLY A 286 -5.06 -13.39 3.78
CA GLY A 286 -4.97 -14.84 3.88
C GLY A 286 -6.29 -15.57 3.68
N MET A 287 -7.42 -14.86 3.63
CA MET A 287 -8.75 -15.37 3.31
C MET A 287 -9.45 -14.35 2.40
N ALA A 288 -10.48 -14.79 1.68
CA ALA A 288 -11.25 -13.92 0.79
C ALA A 288 -11.97 -12.79 1.56
N GLU A 289 -12.17 -11.65 0.92
CA GLU A 289 -12.70 -10.39 1.50
C GLU A 289 -14.11 -10.52 2.12
N ASN A 290 -14.88 -11.52 1.69
CA ASN A 290 -16.23 -11.79 2.21
C ASN A 290 -16.30 -13.08 3.06
N ASP A 291 -15.19 -13.83 3.19
CA ASP A 291 -15.13 -15.02 4.06
C ASP A 291 -14.79 -14.65 5.52
N TRP A 292 -15.68 -13.92 6.16
CA TRP A 292 -15.54 -13.47 7.55
C TRP A 292 -15.36 -14.62 8.56
N ASN A 293 -15.88 -15.80 8.26
CA ASN A 293 -15.73 -16.98 9.13
C ASN A 293 -14.33 -17.60 8.97
N GLY A 294 -13.85 -17.72 7.75
CA GLY A 294 -12.47 -18.13 7.48
C GLY A 294 -11.46 -17.16 8.11
N TRP A 295 -11.69 -15.85 8.00
CA TRP A 295 -10.86 -14.85 8.67
C TRP A 295 -10.86 -14.99 10.20
N ALA A 296 -12.00 -15.29 10.82
CA ALA A 296 -12.08 -15.54 12.28
C ALA A 296 -11.27 -16.78 12.65
N ALA A 297 -11.40 -17.88 11.90
CA ALA A 297 -10.64 -19.11 12.11
C ALA A 297 -9.13 -18.89 11.91
N LEU A 298 -8.74 -18.15 10.86
CA LEU A 298 -7.32 -17.81 10.64
C LEU A 298 -6.76 -16.96 11.78
N THR A 299 -7.53 -15.96 12.26
CA THR A 299 -7.11 -15.11 13.38
C THR A 299 -6.93 -15.92 14.66
N GLU A 300 -7.82 -16.86 14.96
CA GLU A 300 -7.69 -17.76 16.11
C GLU A 300 -6.44 -18.66 15.99
N ALA A 301 -6.18 -19.20 14.78
CA ALA A 301 -5.11 -20.14 14.55
C ALA A 301 -3.70 -19.51 14.63
N VAL A 302 -3.50 -18.33 14.03
CA VAL A 302 -2.16 -17.75 13.86
C VAL A 302 -2.03 -16.29 14.29
N GLY A 303 -3.11 -15.58 14.62
CA GLY A 303 -3.07 -14.15 14.95
C GLY A 303 -2.27 -13.78 16.20
N SER A 304 -1.95 -14.76 17.08
CA SER A 304 -1.05 -14.58 18.20
C SER A 304 0.44 -14.75 17.84
N LYS A 305 0.74 -15.23 16.62
CA LYS A 305 2.11 -15.51 16.16
C LYS A 305 2.55 -14.49 15.09
N VAL A 306 1.64 -14.08 14.23
CA VAL A 306 1.92 -13.22 13.07
C VAL A 306 0.92 -12.07 12.94
N GLN A 307 1.35 -11.00 12.29
CA GLN A 307 0.49 -9.93 11.85
C GLN A 307 -0.45 -10.43 10.76
N LEU A 308 -1.74 -10.20 10.91
CA LEU A 308 -2.77 -10.48 9.91
C LEU A 308 -3.30 -9.16 9.37
N VAL A 309 -2.98 -8.86 8.12
CA VAL A 309 -3.31 -7.59 7.46
C VAL A 309 -4.55 -7.77 6.59
N GLY A 310 -5.57 -6.95 6.81
CA GLY A 310 -6.70 -6.87 5.88
C GLY A 310 -6.47 -5.75 4.86
N ASP A 311 -6.36 -6.11 3.59
CA ASP A 311 -6.39 -5.20 2.43
C ASP A 311 -7.81 -5.17 1.85
N ASP A 312 -8.19 -6.11 1.00
CA ASP A 312 -9.54 -6.21 0.42
C ASP A 312 -10.62 -6.39 1.51
N LEU A 313 -10.26 -7.03 2.62
CA LEU A 313 -11.14 -7.17 3.77
C LEU A 313 -11.62 -5.82 4.30
N PHE A 314 -10.77 -4.81 4.39
CA PHE A 314 -11.05 -3.53 5.03
C PHE A 314 -11.13 -2.34 4.07
N VAL A 315 -10.45 -2.39 2.93
CA VAL A 315 -10.37 -1.37 1.86
C VAL A 315 -10.19 0.06 2.40
N THR A 316 -9.32 0.24 3.40
CA THR A 316 -9.08 1.54 4.08
C THR A 316 -10.39 2.20 4.59
N ASN A 317 -11.42 1.42 4.87
CA ASN A 317 -12.76 1.89 5.22
C ASN A 317 -13.06 1.72 6.71
N VAL A 318 -13.39 2.84 7.39
CA VAL A 318 -13.70 2.89 8.83
C VAL A 318 -14.82 1.91 9.23
N THR A 319 -15.87 1.76 8.40
CA THR A 319 -17.02 0.90 8.70
C THR A 319 -16.64 -0.57 8.65
N ARG A 320 -15.88 -0.98 7.61
CA ARG A 320 -15.39 -2.36 7.49
C ARG A 320 -14.36 -2.70 8.58
N LEU A 321 -13.43 -1.77 8.87
CA LEU A 321 -12.49 -1.93 9.96
C LEU A 321 -13.20 -2.09 11.31
N ARG A 322 -14.22 -1.28 11.60
CA ARG A 322 -15.04 -1.39 12.82
C ARG A 322 -15.67 -2.78 12.95
N THR A 323 -16.21 -3.31 11.86
CA THR A 323 -16.75 -4.69 11.84
C THR A 323 -15.68 -5.73 12.19
N GLY A 324 -14.47 -5.59 11.64
CA GLY A 324 -13.34 -6.48 11.98
C GLY A 324 -12.93 -6.38 13.45
N ILE A 325 -12.85 -5.17 13.99
CA ILE A 325 -12.54 -4.91 15.41
C ILE A 325 -13.60 -5.55 16.34
N GLU A 326 -14.87 -5.33 16.07
CA GLU A 326 -15.99 -5.88 16.85
C GLU A 326 -16.00 -7.42 16.84
N ARG A 327 -15.66 -8.00 15.70
CA ARG A 327 -15.55 -9.46 15.51
C ARG A 327 -14.19 -10.04 15.93
N LYS A 328 -13.21 -9.22 16.31
CA LYS A 328 -11.83 -9.60 16.66
C LYS A 328 -11.14 -10.35 15.53
N ILE A 329 -11.28 -9.86 14.31
CA ILE A 329 -10.75 -10.45 13.07
C ILE A 329 -9.57 -9.62 12.59
N ALA A 330 -8.47 -10.29 12.20
CA ALA A 330 -7.19 -9.68 11.87
C ALA A 330 -6.57 -8.91 13.06
N ASN A 331 -5.44 -8.24 12.85
CA ASN A 331 -4.79 -7.39 13.87
C ASN A 331 -4.00 -6.23 13.23
N SER A 332 -4.17 -6.04 11.92
CA SER A 332 -3.55 -4.99 11.11
C SER A 332 -4.43 -4.64 9.93
N ILE A 333 -4.23 -3.45 9.36
CA ILE A 333 -4.92 -2.98 8.16
C ILE A 333 -3.90 -2.45 7.15
N LEU A 334 -4.12 -2.74 5.86
CA LEU A 334 -3.42 -2.06 4.78
C LEU A 334 -4.10 -0.71 4.49
N ILE A 335 -3.30 0.33 4.29
CA ILE A 335 -3.79 1.68 4.04
C ILE A 335 -3.42 2.10 2.62
N LYS A 336 -4.41 2.14 1.76
CA LYS A 336 -4.32 2.60 0.37
C LYS A 336 -5.18 3.84 0.20
N VAL A 337 -4.58 5.00 0.06
CA VAL A 337 -5.29 6.30 0.02
C VAL A 337 -6.39 6.37 -1.03
N ASN A 338 -6.22 5.69 -2.17
CA ASN A 338 -7.20 5.69 -3.25
C ASN A 338 -8.36 4.70 -3.05
N GLN A 339 -8.29 3.75 -2.12
CA GLN A 339 -9.40 2.86 -1.78
C GLN A 339 -10.55 3.60 -1.10
N ILE A 340 -10.23 4.70 -0.41
CA ILE A 340 -11.23 5.53 0.29
C ILE A 340 -11.41 6.90 -0.37
N GLY A 341 -10.34 7.52 -0.87
CA GLY A 341 -10.38 8.65 -1.79
C GLY A 341 -10.22 10.04 -1.19
N THR A 342 -9.99 10.21 0.13
CA THR A 342 -9.56 11.46 0.74
C THR A 342 -8.47 11.24 1.79
N LEU A 343 -7.68 12.27 2.04
CA LEU A 343 -6.69 12.27 3.11
C LEU A 343 -7.36 12.16 4.49
N SER A 344 -8.43 12.90 4.73
CA SER A 344 -9.14 12.90 6.03
C SER A 344 -9.70 11.53 6.38
N GLU A 345 -10.37 10.84 5.46
CA GLU A 345 -10.90 9.49 5.69
C GLU A 345 -9.77 8.47 5.89
N THR A 346 -8.64 8.64 5.18
CA THR A 346 -7.43 7.82 5.37
C THR A 346 -6.89 7.97 6.78
N LEU A 347 -6.74 9.21 7.27
CA LEU A 347 -6.25 9.49 8.63
C LEU A 347 -7.23 8.99 9.70
N ASP A 348 -8.53 9.10 9.49
CA ASP A 348 -9.56 8.58 10.40
C ASP A 348 -9.48 7.05 10.52
N THR A 349 -9.17 6.36 9.41
CA THR A 349 -8.99 4.91 9.42
C THR A 349 -7.74 4.49 10.20
N VAL A 350 -6.61 5.19 10.01
CA VAL A 350 -5.37 4.95 10.77
C VAL A 350 -5.57 5.21 12.27
N ASP A 351 -6.29 6.29 12.62
CA ASP A 351 -6.61 6.63 14.01
C ASP A 351 -7.48 5.54 14.67
N LEU A 352 -8.52 5.09 13.97
CA LEU A 352 -9.38 4.00 14.46
C LEU A 352 -8.58 2.72 14.70
N ALA A 353 -7.74 2.31 13.74
CA ALA A 353 -6.86 1.14 13.87
C ALA A 353 -5.98 1.25 15.12
N THR A 354 -5.27 2.37 15.26
CA THR A 354 -4.35 2.62 16.36
C THR A 354 -5.02 2.58 17.72
N ARG A 355 -6.20 3.21 17.86
CA ARG A 355 -6.98 3.22 19.12
C ARG A 355 -7.46 1.84 19.55
N HIS A 356 -7.61 0.92 18.61
CA HIS A 356 -8.06 -0.45 18.90
C HIS A 356 -6.93 -1.48 18.87
N GLY A 357 -5.66 -1.04 18.84
CA GLY A 357 -4.49 -1.91 18.91
C GLY A 357 -4.16 -2.64 17.61
N TYR A 358 -4.78 -2.24 16.49
CA TYR A 358 -4.38 -2.68 15.15
C TYR A 358 -3.19 -1.87 14.68
N THR A 359 -2.26 -2.52 14.00
CA THR A 359 -1.20 -1.82 13.25
C THR A 359 -1.74 -1.38 11.89
N SER A 360 -1.05 -0.43 11.27
CA SER A 360 -1.35 0.03 9.92
C SER A 360 -0.10 -0.12 9.04
N VAL A 361 -0.29 -0.56 7.81
CA VAL A 361 0.76 -0.65 6.79
C VAL A 361 0.43 0.36 5.70
N MET A 362 1.21 1.42 5.54
CA MET A 362 1.04 2.36 4.43
C MET A 362 1.44 1.69 3.13
N SER A 363 0.58 1.75 2.11
CA SER A 363 0.76 0.94 0.90
C SER A 363 0.66 1.74 -0.40
N HIS A 364 1.45 1.30 -1.38
CA HIS A 364 1.34 1.66 -2.78
C HIS A 364 0.18 0.91 -3.47
N ARG A 365 0.07 1.11 -4.78
CA ARG A 365 -0.73 0.26 -5.68
C ARG A 365 0.17 -0.32 -6.78
N SER A 366 -0.34 -1.29 -7.54
CA SER A 366 0.38 -1.90 -8.67
C SER A 366 0.69 -0.88 -9.77
N GLY A 367 -0.22 0.04 -10.08
CA GLY A 367 0.03 1.20 -10.93
C GLY A 367 0.40 2.42 -10.09
N GLU A 368 1.66 2.81 -10.13
CA GLU A 368 2.22 3.94 -9.38
C GLU A 368 2.76 5.02 -10.31
N THR A 369 3.12 6.14 -9.70
CA THR A 369 3.83 7.24 -10.34
C THR A 369 5.09 7.55 -9.53
N GLU A 370 5.82 8.62 -9.88
CA GLU A 370 6.92 9.15 -9.07
C GLU A 370 6.47 9.86 -7.79
N ASP A 371 5.16 10.03 -7.58
CA ASP A 371 4.62 10.62 -6.35
C ASP A 371 5.05 9.82 -5.11
N SER A 372 5.55 10.50 -4.09
CA SER A 372 6.08 9.88 -2.87
C SER A 372 5.23 10.17 -1.61
N THR A 373 4.00 10.64 -1.77
CA THR A 373 3.12 11.05 -0.66
C THR A 373 2.98 9.98 0.42
N ILE A 374 2.89 8.70 0.03
CA ILE A 374 2.75 7.61 1.01
C ILE A 374 3.97 7.45 1.93
N ALA A 375 5.15 7.87 1.49
CA ALA A 375 6.34 7.90 2.36
C ALA A 375 6.20 8.95 3.46
N ASP A 376 5.75 10.16 3.09
CA ASP A 376 5.45 11.23 4.06
C ASP A 376 4.31 10.81 5.00
N LEU A 377 3.24 10.19 4.48
CA LEU A 377 2.12 9.70 5.29
C LEU A 377 2.53 8.61 6.28
N ALA A 378 3.41 7.69 5.90
CA ALA A 378 3.91 6.67 6.80
C ALA A 378 4.61 7.26 8.02
N VAL A 379 5.42 8.31 7.81
CA VAL A 379 6.10 9.01 8.91
C VAL A 379 5.13 9.93 9.66
N ALA A 380 4.25 10.64 8.96
CA ALA A 380 3.26 11.54 9.58
C ALA A 380 2.37 10.80 10.59
N THR A 381 1.93 9.58 10.25
CA THR A 381 1.06 8.75 11.10
C THR A 381 1.83 7.92 12.12
N ASN A 382 3.17 7.85 12.05
CA ASN A 382 4.00 6.92 12.81
C ASN A 382 3.51 5.46 12.71
N CYS A 383 2.91 5.04 11.60
CA CYS A 383 2.35 3.69 11.43
C CYS A 383 3.41 2.58 11.52
N GLY A 384 4.66 2.93 11.25
CA GLY A 384 5.83 2.07 11.47
C GLY A 384 6.06 1.01 10.40
N GLN A 385 5.22 0.93 9.35
CA GLN A 385 5.35 -0.03 8.26
C GLN A 385 4.96 0.61 6.92
N ILE A 386 5.65 0.20 5.84
CA ILE A 386 5.33 0.61 4.47
C ILE A 386 5.50 -0.56 3.49
N LYS A 387 4.49 -0.79 2.65
CA LYS A 387 4.52 -1.74 1.53
C LYS A 387 4.58 -0.93 0.24
N THR A 388 5.75 -0.91 -0.42
CA THR A 388 5.94 -0.07 -1.62
C THR A 388 6.80 -0.75 -2.71
N GLY A 389 6.68 -2.09 -2.82
CA GLY A 389 7.32 -2.90 -3.85
C GLY A 389 8.78 -3.22 -3.58
N ALA A 390 9.47 -3.76 -4.58
CA ALA A 390 10.89 -4.08 -4.52
C ALA A 390 11.77 -2.80 -4.54
N PRO A 391 13.04 -2.89 -4.12
CA PRO A 391 14.00 -1.78 -4.28
C PRO A 391 14.48 -1.65 -5.75
N ALA A 392 13.54 -1.65 -6.67
CA ALA A 392 13.71 -1.56 -8.12
C ALA A 392 12.52 -0.85 -8.75
N ARG A 393 12.69 -0.28 -9.95
CA ARG A 393 11.75 0.61 -10.66
C ARG A 393 11.60 1.97 -9.98
N SER A 394 11.66 3.05 -10.76
CA SER A 394 11.69 4.43 -10.25
C SER A 394 10.45 4.80 -9.45
N ASP A 395 9.30 4.27 -9.84
CA ASP A 395 8.01 4.45 -9.17
C ASP A 395 7.98 3.90 -7.74
N ARG A 396 8.76 2.85 -7.45
CA ARG A 396 8.94 2.27 -6.10
C ARG A 396 10.07 2.96 -5.35
N VAL A 397 11.23 3.09 -6.00
CA VAL A 397 12.44 3.69 -5.41
C VAL A 397 12.22 5.16 -5.00
N ALA A 398 11.33 5.89 -5.67
CA ALA A 398 10.97 7.26 -5.29
C ALA A 398 10.50 7.35 -3.82
N LYS A 399 9.70 6.40 -3.34
CA LYS A 399 9.19 6.34 -1.96
C LYS A 399 10.33 6.02 -0.97
N TYR A 400 11.19 5.04 -1.31
CA TYR A 400 12.35 4.71 -0.48
C TYR A 400 13.34 5.89 -0.38
N ASN A 401 13.60 6.56 -1.49
CA ASN A 401 14.47 7.74 -1.50
C ASN A 401 13.88 8.90 -0.69
N GLN A 402 12.56 9.07 -0.69
CA GLN A 402 11.89 10.07 0.15
C GLN A 402 12.05 9.74 1.64
N LEU A 403 11.91 8.49 2.03
CA LEU A 403 12.15 8.06 3.43
C LEU A 403 13.59 8.28 3.88
N LEU A 404 14.59 8.08 3.00
CA LEU A 404 15.99 8.42 3.30
C LEU A 404 16.18 9.92 3.56
N ARG A 405 15.53 10.79 2.75
CA ARG A 405 15.57 12.26 2.98
C ARG A 405 14.88 12.64 4.29
N ILE A 406 13.77 11.98 4.63
CA ILE A 406 13.06 12.21 5.89
C ILE A 406 13.94 11.76 7.07
N GLU A 407 14.59 10.60 7.00
CA GLU A 407 15.51 10.13 8.04
C GLU A 407 16.67 11.13 8.25
N GLU A 408 17.26 11.64 7.16
CA GLU A 408 18.30 12.68 7.23
C GLU A 408 17.80 13.98 7.89
N GLN A 409 16.59 14.43 7.53
CA GLN A 409 15.97 15.64 8.12
C GLN A 409 15.66 15.48 9.61
N LEU A 410 15.29 14.30 10.04
CA LEU A 410 15.02 13.98 11.45
C LEU A 410 16.30 13.83 12.27
N GLY A 411 17.40 13.39 11.65
CA GLY A 411 18.68 13.17 12.31
C GLY A 411 18.55 12.24 13.51
N GLU A 412 19.07 12.66 14.67
CA GLU A 412 19.02 11.88 15.92
C GLU A 412 17.60 11.65 16.47
N SER A 413 16.61 12.40 15.99
CA SER A 413 15.20 12.21 16.37
C SER A 413 14.52 11.08 15.61
N ALA A 414 15.13 10.57 14.53
CA ALA A 414 14.59 9.48 13.77
C ALA A 414 14.52 8.20 14.62
N ALA A 415 13.35 7.56 14.63
CA ALA A 415 13.14 6.28 15.31
C ALA A 415 12.82 5.21 14.30
N PHE A 416 13.45 4.05 14.44
CA PHE A 416 13.15 2.84 13.65
C PHE A 416 12.82 1.71 14.62
N ARG A 417 11.58 1.21 14.57
CA ARG A 417 11.08 0.25 15.58
C ARG A 417 11.39 -1.21 15.25
N GLY A 418 11.82 -1.49 14.01
CA GLY A 418 12.09 -2.86 13.57
C GLY A 418 10.90 -3.78 13.86
N ARG A 419 11.15 -4.95 14.43
CA ARG A 419 10.10 -5.91 14.80
C ARG A 419 9.02 -5.32 15.72
N GLY A 420 9.34 -4.32 16.53
CA GLY A 420 8.37 -3.65 17.41
C GLY A 420 7.28 -2.84 16.69
N ALA A 421 7.37 -2.71 15.37
CA ALA A 421 6.34 -2.08 14.55
C ALA A 421 5.19 -3.02 14.19
N LEU A 422 5.36 -4.36 14.37
CA LEU A 422 4.38 -5.38 13.99
C LEU A 422 3.46 -5.77 15.15
N ASN A 423 2.34 -6.43 14.83
CA ASN A 423 1.51 -7.21 15.74
C ASN A 423 1.66 -8.72 15.46
N PRO A 424 1.61 -9.61 16.45
CA PRO A 424 1.68 -9.34 17.89
C PRO A 424 3.06 -8.84 18.30
N ARG A 425 3.11 -8.08 19.39
CA ARG A 425 4.36 -7.50 19.92
C ARG A 425 4.98 -8.37 20.98
#